data_689dda0169b7b22027a7ef09537a9d75
#
_entry.id   689dda0169b7b22027a7ef09537a9d75
#
_cell.length_a   1.000
_cell.length_b   1.000
_cell.length_c   1.000
_cell.angle_alpha   90.00
_cell.angle_beta   90.00
_cell.angle_gamma   90.00
#
_symmetry.space_group_name_H-M   'P 1'
#
loop_
_entity.id
_entity.type
_entity.pdbx_description
1 polymer ?
#
loop_
_entity_poly.entity_id
_entity_poly.type
_entity_poly.pdbx_seq_one_letter_code
_entity_poly.pdbx_strand_id
1 'polypeptide(L)'
;ADGVVLATDPRTARELIAGTAASTAWVDRVAATRNAPPFAVLRLWLDTPVDATRPAFVGTSGFGPLDNISVLDRFEAGATRWAAASGGSVVELHGYALYDPTDIEQRLIDELHRAWPETATAGIVDRELLIRDDCALVDPAPWAERPGVSTPNPTLVLAGDWVRCDLPVALMERAATTGVLAANALLAQWGVAGEEVWSVPMKGLLG
;
A
#
# COMPACT_ATOMS: atom_id res chain seq x y z
N ALA A 1 -9.46 0.07 28.43
CA ALA A 1 -10.28 0.30 27.24
C ALA A 1 -11.30 -0.83 27.10
N ASP A 2 -12.52 -0.51 26.67
CA ASP A 2 -13.61 -1.48 26.53
C ASP A 2 -13.52 -2.27 25.21
N GLY A 3 -12.71 -1.78 24.29
CA GLY A 3 -12.40 -2.43 23.01
C GLY A 3 -11.08 -1.91 22.44
N VAL A 4 -10.43 -2.76 21.64
CA VAL A 4 -9.17 -2.45 20.95
C VAL A 4 -9.29 -2.83 19.49
N VAL A 5 -8.96 -1.91 18.59
CA VAL A 5 -8.78 -2.19 17.17
C VAL A 5 -7.28 -2.21 16.88
N LEU A 6 -6.76 -3.36 16.46
CA LEU A 6 -5.38 -3.50 16.02
C LEU A 6 -5.33 -3.26 14.51
N ALA A 7 -4.93 -2.04 14.13
CA ALA A 7 -4.90 -1.56 12.74
C ALA A 7 -3.47 -1.24 12.30
N THR A 8 -2.55 -2.17 12.50
CA THR A 8 -1.13 -2.06 12.16
C THR A 8 -0.78 -2.95 10.97
N ASP A 9 0.43 -2.80 10.44
CA ASP A 9 1.00 -3.74 9.48
C ASP A 9 1.19 -5.15 10.08
N PRO A 10 1.39 -6.20 9.25
CA PRO A 10 1.50 -7.57 9.75
C PRO A 10 2.65 -7.80 10.73
N ARG A 11 3.81 -7.13 10.57
CA ARG A 11 4.96 -7.28 11.48
C ARG A 11 4.61 -6.80 12.86
N THR A 12 4.13 -5.57 12.96
CA THR A 12 3.73 -4.96 14.22
C THR A 12 2.60 -5.76 14.90
N ALA A 13 1.63 -6.26 14.11
CA ALA A 13 0.58 -7.12 14.63
C ALA A 13 1.14 -8.42 15.24
N ARG A 14 2.10 -9.09 14.58
CA ARG A 14 2.76 -10.29 15.11
C ARG A 14 3.47 -10.01 16.43
N GLU A 15 4.21 -8.91 16.50
CA GLU A 15 4.94 -8.50 17.71
C GLU A 15 4.01 -8.24 18.90
N LEU A 16 2.93 -7.50 18.66
CA LEU A 16 1.95 -7.17 19.72
C LEU A 16 1.15 -8.39 20.20
N ILE A 17 0.89 -9.34 19.30
CA ILE A 17 0.07 -10.53 19.59
C ILE A 17 0.90 -11.65 20.22
N ALA A 18 2.19 -11.76 19.92
CA ALA A 18 3.06 -12.85 20.39
C ALA A 18 3.09 -13.02 21.93
N GLY A 19 2.85 -11.96 22.69
CA GLY A 19 2.81 -11.99 24.16
C GLY A 19 1.42 -12.12 24.76
N THR A 20 0.37 -12.32 23.96
CA THR A 20 -1.01 -12.36 24.46
C THR A 20 -1.42 -13.76 24.91
N ALA A 21 -2.34 -13.84 25.87
CA ALA A 21 -2.94 -15.11 26.34
C ALA A 21 -4.05 -15.64 25.39
N ALA A 22 -3.98 -15.33 24.11
CA ALA A 22 -4.94 -15.77 23.12
C ALA A 22 -4.75 -17.25 22.76
N SER A 23 -5.73 -17.86 22.08
CA SER A 23 -5.65 -19.25 21.62
C SER A 23 -4.43 -19.41 20.70
N THR A 24 -3.63 -20.47 20.94
CA THR A 24 -2.41 -20.76 20.15
C THR A 24 -2.68 -20.85 18.67
N ALA A 25 -3.76 -21.53 18.23
CA ALA A 25 -4.12 -21.67 16.84
C ALA A 25 -4.44 -20.34 16.13
N TRP A 26 -4.95 -19.35 16.86
CA TRP A 26 -5.16 -18.02 16.30
C TRP A 26 -3.86 -17.21 16.24
N VAL A 27 -3.04 -17.28 17.29
CA VAL A 27 -1.70 -16.68 17.31
C VAL A 27 -0.84 -17.22 16.19
N ASP A 28 -0.88 -18.54 15.94
CA ASP A 28 -0.14 -19.18 14.86
C ASP A 28 -0.56 -18.65 13.48
N ARG A 29 -1.87 -18.43 13.26
CA ARG A 29 -2.36 -17.81 12.02
C ARG A 29 -1.87 -16.38 11.83
N VAL A 30 -1.83 -15.57 12.90
CA VAL A 30 -1.24 -14.23 12.82
C VAL A 30 0.25 -14.31 12.58
N ALA A 31 0.96 -15.22 13.26
CA ALA A 31 2.41 -15.43 13.09
C ALA A 31 2.78 -15.89 11.67
N ALA A 32 1.87 -16.57 10.97
CA ALA A 32 2.07 -17.01 9.59
C ALA A 32 1.96 -15.87 8.55
N THR A 33 1.39 -14.71 8.91
CA THR A 33 1.34 -13.55 8.01
C THR A 33 2.74 -13.02 7.74
N ARG A 34 2.95 -12.43 6.57
CA ARG A 34 4.25 -11.89 6.17
C ARG A 34 4.13 -10.51 5.56
N ASN A 35 5.20 -9.74 5.66
CA ASN A 35 5.35 -8.51 4.89
C ASN A 35 5.94 -8.82 3.52
N ALA A 36 5.55 -8.04 2.52
CA ALA A 36 6.21 -8.05 1.22
C ALA A 36 7.66 -7.56 1.35
N PRO A 37 8.54 -7.88 0.40
CA PRO A 37 9.84 -7.23 0.32
C PRO A 37 9.70 -5.72 0.26
N PRO A 38 10.75 -4.96 0.62
CA PRO A 38 10.72 -3.50 0.59
C PRO A 38 10.29 -2.94 -0.77
N PHE A 39 9.71 -1.75 -0.74
CA PHE A 39 9.48 -0.94 -1.93
C PHE A 39 10.12 0.45 -1.75
N ALA A 40 10.39 1.12 -2.87
CA ALA A 40 10.86 2.49 -2.89
C ALA A 40 9.91 3.36 -3.71
N VAL A 41 9.72 4.59 -3.23
CA VAL A 41 9.07 5.67 -3.98
C VAL A 41 10.06 6.84 -4.00
N LEU A 42 10.47 7.24 -5.19
CA LEU A 42 11.35 8.38 -5.41
C LEU A 42 10.59 9.47 -6.13
N ARG A 43 10.39 10.61 -5.48
CA ARG A 43 9.82 11.81 -6.10
C ARG A 43 10.91 12.78 -6.45
N LEU A 44 10.88 13.29 -7.67
CA LEU A 44 11.82 14.23 -8.22
C LEU A 44 11.10 15.49 -8.68
N TRP A 45 11.62 16.65 -8.31
CA TRP A 45 11.24 17.95 -8.85
C TRP A 45 12.28 18.34 -9.90
N LEU A 46 11.89 18.41 -11.15
CA LEU A 46 12.77 18.71 -12.28
C LEU A 46 12.60 20.18 -12.71
N ASP A 47 13.69 20.85 -13.04
CA ASP A 47 13.68 22.23 -13.55
C ASP A 47 13.15 22.36 -15.00
N THR A 48 12.99 21.22 -15.67
CA THR A 48 12.55 21.14 -17.06
C THR A 48 11.28 20.28 -17.15
N PRO A 49 10.26 20.66 -17.93
CA PRO A 49 9.06 19.88 -18.05
C PRO A 49 9.32 18.55 -18.81
N VAL A 50 8.67 17.48 -18.35
CA VAL A 50 8.62 16.22 -19.09
C VAL A 50 7.85 16.42 -20.39
N ASP A 51 8.33 15.84 -21.49
CA ASP A 51 7.71 15.94 -22.81
C ASP A 51 6.21 15.65 -22.74
N ALA A 52 5.41 16.56 -23.31
CA ALA A 52 3.96 16.50 -23.26
C ALA A 52 3.36 15.25 -23.91
N THR A 53 4.12 14.58 -24.79
CA THR A 53 3.70 13.33 -25.45
C THR A 53 3.82 12.11 -24.54
N ARG A 54 4.59 12.20 -23.43
CA ARG A 54 4.68 11.12 -22.45
C ARG A 54 3.34 10.95 -21.72
N PRO A 55 2.93 9.72 -21.40
CA PRO A 55 1.72 9.50 -20.61
C PRO A 55 1.89 10.04 -19.18
N ALA A 56 0.78 10.40 -18.53
CA ALA A 56 0.79 10.83 -17.13
C ALA A 56 1.21 9.70 -16.17
N PHE A 57 0.93 8.46 -16.56
CA PHE A 57 1.33 7.25 -15.84
C PHE A 57 1.73 6.17 -16.84
N VAL A 58 2.80 5.43 -16.52
CA VAL A 58 3.23 4.26 -17.29
C VAL A 58 3.81 3.19 -16.36
N GLY A 59 3.32 1.96 -16.49
CA GLY A 59 3.98 0.77 -15.94
C GLY A 59 5.13 0.36 -16.86
N THR A 60 6.25 -0.05 -16.28
CA THR A 60 7.46 -0.43 -17.00
C THR A 60 7.73 -1.92 -16.91
N SER A 61 8.47 -2.45 -17.85
CA SER A 61 8.98 -3.82 -17.82
C SER A 61 10.37 -3.85 -18.45
N GLY A 62 11.31 -4.55 -17.81
CA GLY A 62 12.70 -4.61 -18.28
C GLY A 62 13.52 -3.34 -17.98
N PHE A 63 13.06 -2.50 -17.05
CA PHE A 63 13.74 -1.31 -16.58
C PHE A 63 14.28 -1.51 -15.15
N GLY A 64 15.04 -2.59 -14.91
CA GLY A 64 15.63 -2.89 -13.60
C GLY A 64 14.61 -2.83 -12.48
N PRO A 65 14.85 -2.03 -11.41
CA PRO A 65 13.94 -1.89 -10.29
C PRO A 65 12.79 -0.90 -10.54
N LEU A 66 12.73 -0.24 -11.70
CA LEU A 66 11.70 0.76 -12.00
C LEU A 66 10.44 0.08 -12.53
N ASP A 67 9.37 0.07 -11.74
CA ASP A 67 8.09 -0.57 -12.06
C ASP A 67 7.06 0.39 -12.65
N ASN A 68 7.12 1.67 -12.28
CA ASN A 68 6.30 2.69 -12.92
C ASN A 68 6.88 4.10 -12.81
N ILE A 69 6.41 4.98 -13.70
CA ILE A 69 6.69 6.41 -13.73
C ILE A 69 5.35 7.15 -13.73
N SER A 70 5.21 8.12 -12.81
CA SER A 70 4.07 9.03 -12.74
C SER A 70 4.53 10.47 -12.94
N VAL A 71 3.87 11.23 -13.82
CA VAL A 71 4.06 12.67 -13.98
C VAL A 71 2.98 13.36 -13.13
N LEU A 72 3.29 13.65 -11.87
CA LEU A 72 2.30 14.07 -10.87
C LEU A 72 1.65 15.41 -11.21
N ASP A 73 2.39 16.32 -11.85
CA ASP A 73 1.87 17.65 -12.23
C ASP A 73 0.70 17.58 -13.22
N ARG A 74 0.42 16.42 -13.83
CA ARG A 74 -0.69 16.22 -14.74
C ARG A 74 -2.01 15.83 -14.07
N PHE A 75 -1.99 15.44 -12.78
CA PHE A 75 -3.20 14.97 -12.10
C PHE A 75 -3.22 15.28 -10.58
N GLU A 76 -2.09 15.71 -9.99
CA GLU A 76 -2.01 16.03 -8.56
C GLU A 76 -1.91 17.55 -8.38
N ALA A 77 -2.86 18.14 -7.65
CA ALA A 77 -3.03 19.60 -7.56
C ALA A 77 -1.83 20.34 -6.97
N GLY A 78 -1.09 19.74 -6.03
CA GLY A 78 0.12 20.33 -5.44
C GLY A 78 1.25 20.41 -6.46
N ALA A 79 1.51 19.30 -7.14
CA ALA A 79 2.51 19.19 -8.20
C ALA A 79 2.18 20.10 -9.39
N THR A 80 0.89 20.17 -9.81
CA THR A 80 0.43 21.09 -10.88
C THR A 80 0.73 22.54 -10.53
N ARG A 81 0.46 22.98 -9.30
CA ARG A 81 0.77 24.36 -8.88
C ARG A 81 2.25 24.64 -8.87
N TRP A 82 3.06 23.69 -8.39
CA TRP A 82 4.51 23.82 -8.37
C TRP A 82 5.08 23.91 -9.79
N ALA A 83 4.67 23.00 -10.68
CA ALA A 83 5.08 22.99 -12.09
C ALA A 83 4.72 24.30 -12.81
N ALA A 84 3.50 24.81 -12.60
CA ALA A 84 3.07 26.08 -13.17
C ALA A 84 3.91 27.29 -12.68
N ALA A 85 4.41 27.25 -11.46
CA ALA A 85 5.21 28.31 -10.88
C ALA A 85 6.71 28.22 -11.29
N SER A 86 7.24 26.99 -11.42
CA SER A 86 8.67 26.73 -11.70
C SER A 86 8.97 26.56 -13.20
N GLY A 87 8.00 26.16 -14.00
CA GLY A 87 8.18 25.74 -15.39
C GLY A 87 8.74 24.32 -15.54
N GLY A 88 8.83 23.56 -14.45
CA GLY A 88 9.35 22.20 -14.42
C GLY A 88 8.29 21.10 -14.40
N SER A 89 8.66 19.91 -13.97
CA SER A 89 7.75 18.77 -13.73
C SER A 89 8.05 18.07 -12.41
N VAL A 90 7.02 17.43 -11.83
CA VAL A 90 7.17 16.54 -10.68
C VAL A 90 6.96 15.10 -11.13
N VAL A 91 7.99 14.26 -11.00
CA VAL A 91 7.98 12.87 -11.43
C VAL A 91 8.11 11.96 -10.22
N GLU A 92 7.31 10.91 -10.14
CA GLU A 92 7.41 9.91 -9.09
C GLU A 92 7.70 8.54 -9.71
N LEU A 93 8.71 7.87 -9.15
CA LEU A 93 9.23 6.58 -9.58
C LEU A 93 8.98 5.56 -8.50
N HIS A 94 8.43 4.39 -8.87
CA HIS A 94 8.21 3.31 -7.93
C HIS A 94 9.05 2.09 -8.29
N GLY A 95 9.62 1.48 -7.25
CA GLY A 95 10.24 0.15 -7.34
C GLY A 95 9.65 -0.75 -6.26
N TYR A 96 9.07 -1.88 -6.67
CA TYR A 96 8.41 -2.82 -5.77
C TYR A 96 9.26 -4.09 -5.58
N ALA A 97 8.98 -4.79 -4.47
CA ALA A 97 9.60 -6.08 -4.14
C ALA A 97 11.14 -6.05 -4.26
N LEU A 98 11.75 -5.04 -3.70
CA LEU A 98 13.21 -4.86 -3.76
C LEU A 98 13.92 -5.90 -2.89
N TYR A 99 14.75 -6.75 -3.50
CA TYR A 99 15.61 -7.68 -2.77
C TYR A 99 16.86 -6.97 -2.22
N ASP A 100 17.31 -5.92 -2.90
CA ASP A 100 18.44 -5.09 -2.53
C ASP A 100 18.11 -3.62 -2.77
N PRO A 101 17.87 -2.82 -1.71
CA PRO A 101 17.61 -1.40 -1.82
C PRO A 101 18.89 -0.54 -1.92
N THR A 102 20.09 -1.15 -1.97
CA THR A 102 21.36 -0.41 -2.10
C THR A 102 21.34 0.44 -3.36
N ASP A 103 21.71 1.71 -3.22
CA ASP A 103 21.77 2.70 -4.30
C ASP A 103 20.47 2.82 -5.12
N ILE A 104 19.33 2.46 -4.51
CA ILE A 104 18.04 2.42 -5.22
C ILE A 104 17.66 3.75 -5.85
N GLU A 105 17.99 4.87 -5.20
CA GLU A 105 17.74 6.20 -5.72
C GLU A 105 18.41 6.39 -7.09
N GLN A 106 19.72 6.17 -7.16
CA GLN A 106 20.48 6.33 -8.41
C GLN A 106 20.00 5.34 -9.48
N ARG A 107 19.73 4.11 -9.09
CA ARG A 107 19.23 3.09 -10.02
C ARG A 107 17.88 3.47 -10.62
N LEU A 108 16.96 4.06 -9.84
CA LEU A 108 15.68 4.54 -10.35
C LEU A 108 15.87 5.73 -11.30
N ILE A 109 16.79 6.66 -11.01
CA ILE A 109 17.11 7.79 -11.87
C ILE A 109 17.73 7.30 -13.19
N ASP A 110 18.67 6.38 -13.16
CA ASP A 110 19.30 5.83 -14.35
C ASP A 110 18.27 5.15 -15.27
N GLU A 111 17.31 4.43 -14.67
CA GLU A 111 16.24 3.78 -15.42
C GLU A 111 15.21 4.79 -15.97
N LEU A 112 14.93 5.88 -15.25
CA LEU A 112 14.13 6.99 -15.77
C LEU A 112 14.81 7.59 -17.02
N HIS A 113 16.11 7.90 -16.95
CA HIS A 113 16.86 8.45 -18.08
C HIS A 113 16.92 7.48 -19.26
N ARG A 114 16.95 6.17 -19.02
CA ARG A 114 16.87 5.16 -20.06
C ARG A 114 15.48 5.09 -20.70
N ALA A 115 14.42 5.20 -19.90
CA ALA A 115 13.03 5.18 -20.37
C ALA A 115 12.65 6.49 -21.10
N TRP A 116 13.07 7.63 -20.54
CA TRP A 116 12.79 8.98 -21.04
C TRP A 116 14.09 9.80 -21.12
N PRO A 117 14.86 9.65 -22.22
CA PRO A 117 16.20 10.25 -22.36
C PRO A 117 16.24 11.77 -22.20
N GLU A 118 15.13 12.46 -22.48
CA GLU A 118 15.01 13.91 -22.28
C GLU A 118 15.19 14.33 -20.81
N THR A 119 14.87 13.46 -19.85
CA THR A 119 15.02 13.74 -18.42
C THR A 119 16.49 13.73 -17.96
N ALA A 120 17.39 13.16 -18.74
CA ALA A 120 18.82 13.10 -18.40
C ALA A 120 19.51 14.47 -18.40
N THR A 121 18.91 15.47 -19.08
CA THR A 121 19.44 16.84 -19.13
C THR A 121 18.70 17.80 -18.18
N ALA A 122 17.63 17.32 -17.51
CA ALA A 122 16.92 18.11 -16.52
C ALA A 122 17.70 18.18 -15.20
N GLY A 123 17.77 19.36 -14.62
CA GLY A 123 18.30 19.53 -13.27
C GLY A 123 17.28 19.04 -12.23
N ILE A 124 17.75 18.26 -11.26
CA ILE A 124 16.94 17.85 -10.11
C ILE A 124 16.99 18.98 -9.08
N VAL A 125 15.88 19.69 -8.92
CA VAL A 125 15.73 20.83 -7.96
C VAL A 125 15.56 20.32 -6.54
N ASP A 126 14.77 19.24 -6.38
CA ASP A 126 14.53 18.62 -5.09
C ASP A 126 14.18 17.14 -5.29
N ARG A 127 14.32 16.35 -4.22
CA ARG A 127 14.02 14.91 -4.24
C ARG A 127 13.59 14.40 -2.88
N GLU A 128 12.70 13.41 -2.90
CA GLU A 128 12.24 12.70 -1.71
C GLU A 128 12.27 11.20 -1.98
N LEU A 129 13.03 10.46 -1.18
CA LEU A 129 13.10 9.00 -1.25
C LEU A 129 12.42 8.40 -0.02
N LEU A 130 11.42 7.57 -0.26
CA LEU A 130 10.76 6.76 0.75
C LEU A 130 11.10 5.28 0.49
N ILE A 131 11.64 4.58 1.49
CA ILE A 131 11.78 3.12 1.47
C ILE A 131 10.96 2.55 2.63
N ARG A 132 10.09 1.58 2.34
CA ARG A 132 9.21 0.92 3.32
C ARG A 132 9.15 -0.58 3.07
N ASP A 133 8.83 -1.32 4.13
CA ASP A 133 8.63 -2.78 4.12
C ASP A 133 7.39 -3.21 4.93
N ASP A 134 6.43 -2.30 5.02
CA ASP A 134 5.20 -2.44 5.81
C ASP A 134 3.99 -2.96 5.02
N CYS A 135 4.14 -3.21 3.72
CA CYS A 135 3.08 -3.82 2.91
C CYS A 135 2.85 -5.28 3.25
N ALA A 136 1.59 -5.70 3.25
CA ALA A 136 1.23 -7.10 3.43
C ALA A 136 1.64 -7.95 2.23
N LEU A 137 2.26 -9.11 2.46
CA LEU A 137 2.49 -10.08 1.40
C LEU A 137 1.18 -10.81 1.05
N VAL A 138 0.77 -10.75 -0.20
CA VAL A 138 -0.26 -11.60 -0.76
C VAL A 138 0.41 -12.88 -1.26
N ASP A 139 0.31 -13.94 -0.47
CA ASP A 139 0.91 -15.24 -0.77
C ASP A 139 -0.15 -16.26 -1.22
N PRO A 140 0.25 -17.42 -1.79
CA PRO A 140 -0.67 -18.45 -2.25
C PRO A 140 -1.30 -19.28 -1.13
N ALA A 141 -1.07 -18.97 0.15
CA ALA A 141 -1.73 -19.66 1.25
C ALA A 141 -3.25 -19.56 1.16
N PRO A 142 -3.99 -20.59 1.63
CA PRO A 142 -5.44 -20.58 1.57
C PRO A 142 -6.03 -19.33 2.25
N TRP A 143 -6.94 -18.65 1.55
CA TRP A 143 -7.58 -17.44 2.05
C TRP A 143 -8.22 -17.63 3.44
N ALA A 144 -8.78 -18.82 3.69
CA ALA A 144 -9.42 -19.15 4.97
C ALA A 144 -8.45 -19.17 6.17
N GLU A 145 -7.16 -19.37 5.93
CA GLU A 145 -6.13 -19.38 6.99
C GLU A 145 -5.74 -17.97 7.44
N ARG A 146 -6.01 -16.97 6.61
CA ARG A 146 -5.71 -15.58 6.93
C ARG A 146 -6.60 -15.11 8.09
N PRO A 147 -6.05 -14.41 9.11
CA PRO A 147 -6.85 -13.90 10.22
C PRO A 147 -7.98 -12.98 9.75
N GLY A 148 -9.18 -13.18 10.27
CA GLY A 148 -10.33 -12.30 10.04
C GLY A 148 -10.38 -11.14 11.03
N VAL A 149 -11.38 -10.29 10.87
CA VAL A 149 -11.63 -9.12 11.73
C VAL A 149 -11.83 -9.52 13.20
N SER A 150 -12.65 -10.55 13.45
CA SER A 150 -12.92 -11.04 14.81
C SER A 150 -11.79 -11.92 15.32
N THR A 151 -11.48 -11.79 16.61
CA THR A 151 -10.48 -12.58 17.31
C THR A 151 -11.12 -13.46 18.40
N PRO A 152 -10.39 -14.40 19.02
CA PRO A 152 -10.89 -15.14 20.18
C PRO A 152 -11.22 -14.27 21.40
N ASN A 153 -10.64 -13.08 21.48
CA ASN A 153 -11.01 -12.08 22.48
C ASN A 153 -12.02 -11.10 21.84
N PRO A 154 -13.29 -11.10 22.29
CA PRO A 154 -14.33 -10.28 21.68
C PRO A 154 -14.03 -8.76 21.74
N THR A 155 -13.24 -8.31 22.71
CA THR A 155 -12.87 -6.89 22.85
C THR A 155 -11.64 -6.49 21.99
N LEU A 156 -11.01 -7.45 21.28
CA LEU A 156 -9.92 -7.20 20.36
C LEU A 156 -10.36 -7.55 18.94
N VAL A 157 -10.26 -6.60 18.03
CA VAL A 157 -10.58 -6.80 16.61
C VAL A 157 -9.41 -6.34 15.74
N LEU A 158 -9.29 -6.90 14.54
CA LEU A 158 -8.25 -6.58 13.56
C LEU A 158 -8.81 -5.72 12.44
N ALA A 159 -8.01 -4.79 11.92
CA ALA A 159 -8.26 -4.05 10.70
C ALA A 159 -6.96 -3.91 9.88
N GLY A 160 -7.09 -3.83 8.57
CA GLY A 160 -5.95 -3.68 7.66
C GLY A 160 -6.15 -4.45 6.35
N ASP A 161 -5.35 -4.15 5.36
CA ASP A 161 -5.39 -4.82 4.04
C ASP A 161 -4.94 -6.29 4.08
N TRP A 162 -4.22 -6.68 5.13
CA TRP A 162 -3.79 -8.06 5.40
C TRP A 162 -4.88 -8.91 6.10
N VAL A 163 -5.91 -8.28 6.64
CA VAL A 163 -7.00 -8.94 7.35
C VAL A 163 -8.01 -9.50 6.35
N ARG A 164 -8.45 -10.74 6.57
CA ARG A 164 -9.47 -11.37 5.74
C ARG A 164 -10.83 -10.71 5.92
N CYS A 165 -11.45 -10.36 4.80
CA CYS A 165 -12.89 -10.09 4.72
C CYS A 165 -13.46 -10.81 3.50
N ASP A 166 -14.73 -11.24 3.59
CA ASP A 166 -15.39 -12.01 2.53
C ASP A 166 -16.13 -11.07 1.55
N LEU A 167 -15.44 -9.98 1.16
CA LEU A 167 -15.87 -8.98 0.18
C LEU A 167 -14.82 -8.85 -0.91
N PRO A 168 -15.18 -8.55 -2.17
CA PRO A 168 -14.24 -8.49 -3.29
C PRO A 168 -13.45 -7.19 -3.32
N VAL A 169 -12.72 -6.92 -2.26
CA VAL A 169 -11.90 -5.71 -2.07
C VAL A 169 -10.43 -6.04 -1.85
N ALA A 170 -9.54 -5.14 -2.20
CA ALA A 170 -8.09 -5.30 -2.09
C ALA A 170 -7.42 -4.00 -1.61
N LEU A 171 -6.19 -4.10 -1.12
CA LEU A 171 -5.34 -2.96 -0.74
C LEU A 171 -6.05 -1.97 0.20
N MET A 172 -6.00 -0.68 -0.10
CA MET A 172 -6.61 0.38 0.72
C MET A 172 -8.12 0.18 0.93
N GLU A 173 -8.82 -0.30 -0.08
CA GLU A 173 -10.26 -0.57 0.03
C GLU A 173 -10.54 -1.71 1.03
N ARG A 174 -9.70 -2.74 1.07
CA ARG A 174 -9.77 -3.80 2.10
C ARG A 174 -9.45 -3.24 3.48
N ALA A 175 -8.43 -2.39 3.60
CA ALA A 175 -8.09 -1.76 4.87
C ALA A 175 -9.26 -0.93 5.42
N ALA A 176 -9.88 -0.10 4.59
CA ALA A 176 -11.06 0.68 4.95
C ALA A 176 -12.26 -0.21 5.32
N THR A 177 -12.55 -1.21 4.50
CA THR A 177 -13.65 -2.17 4.73
C THR A 177 -13.47 -2.93 6.03
N THR A 178 -12.29 -3.50 6.29
CA THR A 178 -12.02 -4.21 7.54
C THR A 178 -12.05 -3.27 8.75
N GLY A 179 -11.71 -1.99 8.57
CA GLY A 179 -11.88 -0.96 9.60
C GLY A 179 -13.36 -0.77 10.00
N VAL A 180 -14.25 -0.64 9.01
CA VAL A 180 -15.71 -0.54 9.27
C VAL A 180 -16.24 -1.84 9.91
N LEU A 181 -15.83 -3.01 9.39
CA LEU A 181 -16.23 -4.29 9.97
C LEU A 181 -15.74 -4.47 11.42
N ALA A 182 -14.54 -3.99 11.74
CA ALA A 182 -13.98 -3.99 13.08
C ALA A 182 -14.79 -3.10 14.03
N ALA A 183 -15.13 -1.89 13.59
CA ALA A 183 -16.00 -0.99 14.34
C ALA A 183 -17.37 -1.64 14.59
N ASN A 184 -17.99 -2.21 13.55
CA ASN A 184 -19.27 -2.90 13.67
C ASN A 184 -19.23 -4.08 14.65
N ALA A 185 -18.14 -4.85 14.66
CA ALA A 185 -17.97 -5.97 15.58
C ALA A 185 -17.92 -5.51 17.04
N LEU A 186 -17.30 -4.38 17.36
CA LEU A 186 -17.30 -3.78 18.70
C LEU A 186 -18.66 -3.17 19.05
N LEU A 187 -19.28 -2.42 18.13
CA LEU A 187 -20.60 -1.81 18.33
C LEU A 187 -21.67 -2.85 18.66
N ALA A 188 -21.63 -3.99 17.95
CA ALA A 188 -22.56 -5.10 18.18
C ALA A 188 -22.48 -5.65 19.63
N GLN A 189 -21.29 -5.67 20.24
CA GLN A 189 -21.13 -6.10 21.63
C GLN A 189 -21.79 -5.15 22.63
N TRP A 190 -21.91 -3.89 22.26
CA TRP A 190 -22.53 -2.84 23.08
C TRP A 190 -24.00 -2.63 22.73
N GLY A 191 -24.57 -3.46 21.86
CA GLY A 191 -25.95 -3.33 21.40
C GLY A 191 -26.22 -2.08 20.56
N VAL A 192 -25.18 -1.53 19.94
CA VAL A 192 -25.26 -0.35 19.08
C VAL A 192 -25.29 -0.81 17.62
N ALA A 193 -26.16 -0.19 16.82
CA ALA A 193 -26.21 -0.45 15.38
C ALA A 193 -24.89 -0.03 14.72
N GLY A 194 -24.36 -0.90 13.85
CA GLY A 194 -23.19 -0.60 13.04
C GLY A 194 -23.55 0.10 11.72
N GLU A 195 -22.54 0.41 10.93
CA GLU A 195 -22.66 0.99 9.61
C GLU A 195 -22.85 -0.08 8.53
N GLU A 196 -23.67 0.20 7.53
CA GLU A 196 -23.89 -0.70 6.40
C GLU A 196 -22.68 -0.68 5.45
N VAL A 197 -22.18 -1.88 5.09
CA VAL A 197 -21.09 -2.02 4.12
C VAL A 197 -21.66 -2.44 2.78
N TRP A 198 -21.59 -1.55 1.82
CA TRP A 198 -22.01 -1.81 0.44
C TRP A 198 -20.92 -2.53 -0.34
N SER A 199 -21.30 -3.55 -1.09
CA SER A 199 -20.36 -4.30 -1.92
C SER A 199 -21.05 -4.90 -3.13
N VAL A 200 -20.26 -5.28 -4.14
CA VAL A 200 -20.73 -6.09 -5.25
C VAL A 200 -20.68 -7.57 -4.86
N PRO A 201 -21.47 -8.46 -5.54
CA PRO A 201 -21.42 -9.89 -5.29
C PRO A 201 -20.02 -10.47 -5.50
N MET A 202 -19.62 -11.45 -4.67
CA MET A 202 -18.34 -12.17 -4.81
C MET A 202 -18.26 -12.98 -6.11
N LYS A 203 -19.40 -13.39 -6.63
CA LYS A 203 -19.51 -14.13 -7.90
C LYS A 203 -20.01 -13.19 -8.98
N GLY A 204 -19.33 -13.16 -10.11
CA GLY A 204 -19.79 -12.45 -11.30
C GLY A 204 -21.02 -13.11 -11.93
N LEU A 205 -21.53 -12.46 -13.00
CA LEU A 205 -22.72 -12.95 -13.73
C LEU A 205 -22.51 -14.31 -14.42
N LEU A 206 -21.26 -14.77 -14.57
CA LEU A 206 -20.89 -15.98 -15.30
C LEU A 206 -20.40 -17.12 -14.41
N GLY A 207 -20.50 -17.04 -13.07
CA GLY A 207 -20.04 -18.14 -12.21
C GLY A 207 -20.05 -17.89 -10.73
#